data_4864a0ffb3a9a3be0a11a83277946f22
#
_entry.id   4864a0ffb3a9a3be0a11a83277946f22
#
_cell.length_a   1.000
_cell.length_b   1.000
_cell.length_c   1.000
_cell.angle_alpha   90.00
_cell.angle_beta   90.00
_cell.angle_gamma   90.00
#
_symmetry.space_group_name_H-M   'P 1'
#
loop_
_entity.id
_entity.type
_entity.pdbx_description
1 polymer ?
#
loop_
_entity_poly.entity_id
_entity_poly.type
_entity_poly.pdbx_seq_one_letter_code
_entity_poly.pdbx_strand_id
1 'polypeptide(L)'
;LVSVGSSGVVGARSLGDALFFDARRCGRACFGRCEVSNKLALARRIAVYKAAEDCIAPLTGELLAAKGEKINLAKANEIDAAGVTRVTVLVEKKGQEAYPVIVISNGCVDAQPFFSFDVDAEAGINERANFAEIRKILEATSDPEEQKELLCQNHDVLISRTVTVDDIFASINYLLGLDHGIGVTDEIDHLGNRRVRSVGELLQNQFRIGFSRMERVIRERMTLQNQENGEITPQSLVNIRPVVAAIKEFIGSSPLSQFMDQNNPLAELTHKRRLSALGPGGLSRDRAGFEVRDVHYTHYGRLCPIETPEGPNIGLISYLATYAKINKYGFVEAPYRKVDKATGTVTDEVVYMTADEEDEYIVAQANEPLDENNHFVRPRVSGRHRNDIQEFDASQVDYMDVSPRMMVSVATACIPFLENDDCN
;
A
#
# COMPACT_ATOMS: atom_id res chain seq x y z
N LEU A 1 4.92 -6.71 -3.63
CA LEU A 1 4.68 -7.43 -4.82
C LEU A 1 3.34 -8.09 -4.74
N VAL A 2 2.46 -7.32 -4.90
CA VAL A 2 1.42 -7.87 -5.70
C VAL A 2 2.07 -7.95 -7.05
N SER A 3 2.72 -9.07 -7.36
CA SER A 3 2.58 -9.53 -8.69
C SER A 3 1.09 -9.40 -8.88
N VAL A 4 0.65 -8.63 -9.80
CA VAL A 4 -0.69 -8.74 -10.32
C VAL A 4 -0.78 -10.21 -10.66
N GLY A 5 -1.26 -10.98 -9.70
CA GLY A 5 -1.33 -12.41 -9.85
C GLY A 5 -2.23 -12.59 -11.03
N SER A 6 -1.75 -13.23 -12.03
CA SER A 6 -2.41 -13.57 -13.29
C SER A 6 -3.68 -14.41 -13.13
N SER A 7 -4.25 -14.45 -11.96
CA SER A 7 -5.46 -15.18 -11.68
C SER A 7 -6.28 -14.35 -10.72
N GLY A 8 -7.44 -13.91 -11.15
CA GLY A 8 -8.43 -13.17 -10.38
C GLY A 8 -8.61 -13.70 -8.97
N VAL A 9 -7.81 -13.23 -8.05
CA VAL A 9 -7.68 -13.80 -6.76
C VAL A 9 -8.07 -12.79 -5.73
N VAL A 10 -9.16 -13.11 -5.18
CA VAL A 10 -9.79 -12.70 -3.96
C VAL A 10 -8.77 -12.34 -2.86
N GLY A 11 -9.07 -11.33 -2.05
CA GLY A 11 -8.24 -10.76 -1.01
C GLY A 11 -7.44 -11.69 -0.11
N ALA A 12 -7.90 -12.90 0.13
CA ALA A 12 -7.17 -13.91 0.88
C ALA A 12 -5.85 -14.36 0.22
N ARG A 13 -5.76 -14.28 -1.09
CA ARG A 13 -4.54 -14.63 -1.82
C ARG A 13 -3.57 -13.46 -1.88
N SER A 14 -4.05 -12.23 -2.05
CA SER A 14 -3.18 -11.05 -1.96
C SER A 14 -2.62 -10.88 -0.57
N LEU A 15 -3.39 -11.21 0.48
CA LEU A 15 -2.91 -11.27 1.85
C LEU A 15 -1.84 -12.35 2.03
N GLY A 16 -2.03 -13.54 1.47
CA GLY A 16 -1.03 -14.61 1.47
C GLY A 16 0.25 -14.21 0.74
N ASP A 17 0.14 -13.58 -0.42
CA ASP A 17 1.28 -13.06 -1.18
C ASP A 17 2.03 -11.96 -0.42
N ALA A 18 1.32 -11.09 0.30
CA ALA A 18 1.92 -10.08 1.15
C ALA A 18 2.66 -10.68 2.34
N LEU A 19 2.11 -11.70 2.98
CA LEU A 19 2.75 -12.40 4.10
C LEU A 19 4.03 -13.14 3.67
N PHE A 20 4.03 -13.78 2.50
CA PHE A 20 5.12 -14.62 2.02
C PHE A 20 5.91 -13.98 0.87
N PHE A 21 6.05 -12.68 0.92
CA PHE A 21 6.73 -11.92 -0.12
C PHE A 21 8.16 -12.40 -0.41
N ASP A 22 8.92 -12.79 0.60
CA ASP A 22 10.21 -13.46 0.45
C ASP A 22 10.08 -14.95 0.81
N ALA A 23 9.57 -15.74 -0.13
CA ALA A 23 9.30 -17.17 0.03
C ALA A 23 10.51 -18.00 0.52
N ARG A 24 11.74 -17.51 0.30
CA ARG A 24 12.96 -18.22 0.74
C ARG A 24 13.27 -18.05 2.22
N ARG A 25 12.78 -16.98 2.84
CA ARG A 25 13.12 -16.61 4.22
C ARG A 25 11.93 -16.39 5.13
N CYS A 26 10.72 -16.60 4.65
CA CYS A 26 9.48 -16.24 5.34
C CYS A 26 9.50 -14.78 5.83
N GLY A 27 10.23 -13.90 5.15
CA GLY A 27 10.35 -12.50 5.47
C GLY A 27 9.22 -11.70 4.86
N ARG A 28 8.74 -10.70 5.58
CA ARG A 28 7.78 -9.73 5.06
C ARG A 28 8.53 -8.56 4.43
N ALA A 29 8.20 -8.21 3.18
CA ALA A 29 8.63 -6.96 2.60
C ALA A 29 7.99 -5.78 3.33
N CYS A 30 8.56 -4.58 3.19
CA CYS A 30 7.99 -3.36 3.76
C CYS A 30 6.53 -3.16 3.36
N PHE A 31 6.24 -3.31 2.06
CA PHE A 31 4.87 -3.32 1.55
C PHE A 31 3.99 -4.39 2.23
N GLY A 32 4.45 -5.64 2.30
CA GLY A 32 3.69 -6.72 2.93
C GLY A 32 3.38 -6.46 4.40
N ARG A 33 4.25 -5.77 5.13
CA ARG A 33 3.99 -5.41 6.53
C ARG A 33 2.87 -4.38 6.65
N CYS A 34 2.89 -3.32 5.85
CA CYS A 34 1.85 -2.30 5.84
C CYS A 34 0.49 -2.90 5.47
N GLU A 35 0.44 -3.68 4.40
CA GLU A 35 -0.78 -4.32 3.90
C GLU A 35 -1.39 -5.27 4.92
N VAL A 36 -0.59 -6.17 5.49
CA VAL A 36 -1.03 -7.13 6.51
C VAL A 36 -1.53 -6.40 7.75
N SER A 37 -0.82 -5.37 8.21
CA SER A 37 -1.22 -4.60 9.38
C SER A 37 -2.57 -3.93 9.21
N ASN A 38 -2.84 -3.37 8.03
CA ASN A 38 -4.11 -2.70 7.74
C ASN A 38 -5.28 -3.69 7.59
N LYS A 39 -5.07 -4.83 6.93
CA LYS A 39 -6.13 -5.82 6.68
C LYS A 39 -6.44 -6.69 7.88
N LEU A 40 -5.45 -7.05 8.68
CA LEU A 40 -5.64 -7.86 9.88
C LEU A 40 -6.07 -7.03 11.10
N ALA A 41 -6.07 -5.70 11.02
CA ALA A 41 -6.61 -4.82 12.04
C ALA A 41 -8.09 -5.12 12.32
N LEU A 42 -8.52 -4.99 13.57
CA LEU A 42 -9.90 -5.23 13.97
C LEU A 42 -10.85 -4.15 13.45
N ALA A 43 -10.44 -2.89 13.46
CA ALA A 43 -11.30 -1.75 13.22
C ALA A 43 -12.18 -1.86 11.97
N ARG A 44 -11.59 -2.19 10.82
CA ARG A 44 -12.32 -2.33 9.55
C ARG A 44 -13.19 -3.59 9.48
N ARG A 45 -12.93 -4.59 10.33
CA ARG A 45 -13.60 -5.90 10.30
C ARG A 45 -14.78 -6.00 11.25
N ILE A 46 -14.76 -5.25 12.36
CA ILE A 46 -15.82 -5.26 13.37
C ILE A 46 -16.79 -4.09 13.25
N ALA A 47 -16.44 -3.04 12.53
CA ALA A 47 -17.31 -1.91 12.27
C ALA A 47 -18.65 -2.38 11.65
N VAL A 48 -19.76 -1.78 12.08
CA VAL A 48 -21.14 -2.08 11.65
C VAL A 48 -21.80 -3.27 12.36
N TYR A 49 -21.04 -4.23 12.91
CA TYR A 49 -21.57 -5.39 13.61
C TYR A 49 -21.94 -5.07 15.08
N LYS A 50 -22.74 -5.97 15.71
CA LYS A 50 -23.04 -5.91 17.13
C LYS A 50 -22.06 -6.79 17.91
N ALA A 51 -21.61 -6.32 19.07
CA ALA A 51 -20.79 -7.13 19.97
C ALA A 51 -21.61 -8.31 20.53
N ALA A 52 -21.08 -9.53 20.45
CA ALA A 52 -21.73 -10.70 21.05
C ALA A 52 -21.38 -10.85 22.53
N GLU A 53 -20.25 -10.31 22.95
CA GLU A 53 -19.69 -10.34 24.31
C GLU A 53 -19.19 -8.95 24.67
N ASP A 54 -18.99 -8.69 25.97
CA ASP A 54 -18.40 -7.45 26.44
C ASP A 54 -16.93 -7.35 25.98
N CYS A 55 -16.59 -6.21 25.39
CA CYS A 55 -15.25 -5.93 24.91
C CYS A 55 -14.53 -5.04 25.94
N ILE A 56 -13.47 -5.58 26.56
CA ILE A 56 -12.73 -4.94 27.66
C ILE A 56 -11.31 -4.63 27.19
N ALA A 57 -10.82 -3.44 27.48
CA ALA A 57 -9.45 -3.03 27.19
C ALA A 57 -8.46 -3.84 28.05
N PRO A 58 -7.43 -4.49 27.45
CA PRO A 58 -6.54 -5.38 28.17
C PRO A 58 -5.58 -4.69 29.14
N LEU A 59 -5.32 -3.38 29.02
CA LEU A 59 -4.45 -2.61 29.91
C LEU A 59 -5.23 -1.91 31.03
N THR A 60 -6.34 -1.25 30.69
CA THR A 60 -7.09 -0.42 31.64
C THR A 60 -8.25 -1.16 32.33
N GLY A 61 -8.72 -2.28 31.76
CA GLY A 61 -9.91 -2.98 32.23
C GLY A 61 -11.22 -2.24 31.93
N GLU A 62 -11.19 -1.19 31.14
CA GLU A 62 -12.34 -0.38 30.78
C GLU A 62 -13.24 -1.12 29.78
N LEU A 63 -14.57 -0.97 29.93
CA LEU A 63 -15.54 -1.53 29.01
C LEU A 63 -15.64 -0.64 27.78
N LEU A 64 -15.14 -1.11 26.64
CA LEU A 64 -15.16 -0.38 25.36
C LEU A 64 -16.47 -0.56 24.61
N ALA A 65 -17.04 -1.77 24.63
CA ALA A 65 -18.35 -2.06 24.04
C ALA A 65 -19.09 -3.11 24.86
N ALA A 66 -20.37 -2.85 25.18
CA ALA A 66 -21.22 -3.78 25.89
C ALA A 66 -21.82 -4.82 24.94
N LYS A 67 -22.19 -5.97 25.47
CA LYS A 67 -22.88 -7.04 24.72
C LYS A 67 -24.16 -6.50 24.09
N GLY A 68 -24.33 -6.78 22.77
CA GLY A 68 -25.48 -6.34 21.98
C GLY A 68 -25.36 -4.91 21.43
N GLU A 69 -24.33 -4.17 21.80
CA GLU A 69 -24.09 -2.82 21.32
C GLU A 69 -23.57 -2.85 19.86
N LYS A 70 -24.05 -1.92 19.04
CA LYS A 70 -23.58 -1.76 17.67
C LYS A 70 -22.24 -1.01 17.68
N ILE A 71 -21.22 -1.63 17.12
CA ILE A 71 -19.87 -1.06 17.00
C ILE A 71 -19.88 -0.14 15.77
N ASN A 72 -19.73 1.17 15.98
CA ASN A 72 -19.48 2.13 14.90
C ASN A 72 -17.99 2.21 14.62
N LEU A 73 -17.60 2.91 13.54
CA LEU A 73 -16.19 3.01 13.13
C LEU A 73 -15.31 3.66 14.21
N ALA A 74 -15.80 4.68 14.93
CA ALA A 74 -15.04 5.33 15.99
C ALA A 74 -14.75 4.36 17.14
N LYS A 75 -15.77 3.63 17.62
CA LYS A 75 -15.59 2.58 18.64
C LYS A 75 -14.70 1.42 18.14
N ALA A 76 -14.82 1.05 16.87
CA ALA A 76 -13.96 0.02 16.30
C ALA A 76 -12.48 0.43 16.32
N ASN A 77 -12.19 1.69 16.03
CA ASN A 77 -10.84 2.26 16.14
C ASN A 77 -10.36 2.32 17.60
N GLU A 78 -11.22 2.68 18.55
CA GLU A 78 -10.89 2.65 19.98
C GLU A 78 -10.55 1.23 20.47
N ILE A 79 -11.32 0.22 20.05
CA ILE A 79 -11.08 -1.18 20.38
C ILE A 79 -9.74 -1.67 19.80
N ASP A 80 -9.46 -1.32 18.55
CA ASP A 80 -8.20 -1.67 17.90
C ASP A 80 -7.01 -0.97 18.55
N ALA A 81 -7.13 0.33 18.84
CA ALA A 81 -6.11 1.12 19.52
C ALA A 81 -5.84 0.65 20.96
N ALA A 82 -6.86 0.15 21.67
CA ALA A 82 -6.70 -0.40 23.01
C ALA A 82 -5.92 -1.74 23.08
N GLY A 83 -5.55 -2.32 21.93
CA GLY A 83 -4.79 -3.55 21.85
C GLY A 83 -5.61 -4.82 22.06
N VAL A 84 -6.91 -4.77 21.84
CA VAL A 84 -7.76 -5.96 21.86
C VAL A 84 -7.38 -6.86 20.68
N THR A 85 -7.11 -8.13 20.94
CA THR A 85 -6.70 -9.09 19.89
C THR A 85 -7.85 -9.95 19.37
N ARG A 86 -8.95 -10.04 20.12
CA ARG A 86 -10.09 -10.89 19.80
C ARG A 86 -11.40 -10.21 20.17
N VAL A 87 -12.34 -10.20 19.22
CA VAL A 87 -13.70 -9.68 19.42
C VAL A 87 -14.70 -10.68 18.86
N THR A 88 -15.78 -10.95 19.58
CA THR A 88 -16.89 -11.79 19.09
C THR A 88 -18.01 -10.87 18.62
N VAL A 89 -18.37 -10.98 17.33
CA VAL A 89 -19.42 -10.17 16.70
C VAL A 89 -20.61 -11.03 16.29
N LEU A 90 -21.82 -10.44 16.29
CA LEU A 90 -23.04 -11.07 15.82
C LEU A 90 -23.22 -10.80 14.32
N VAL A 91 -23.32 -11.84 13.53
CA VAL A 91 -23.56 -11.76 12.09
C VAL A 91 -24.99 -12.18 11.80
N GLU A 92 -25.72 -11.35 11.07
CA GLU A 92 -27.08 -11.59 10.60
C GLU A 92 -27.07 -11.90 9.12
N LYS A 93 -27.41 -13.14 8.71
CA LYS A 93 -27.64 -13.48 7.29
C LYS A 93 -29.13 -13.53 7.00
N LYS A 94 -29.55 -13.06 5.82
CA LYS A 94 -30.97 -13.11 5.41
C LYS A 94 -31.54 -14.53 5.58
N GLY A 95 -32.55 -14.66 6.46
CA GLY A 95 -33.26 -15.93 6.70
C GLY A 95 -32.64 -16.84 7.76
N GLN A 96 -31.62 -16.41 8.49
CA GLN A 96 -31.00 -17.15 9.59
C GLN A 96 -30.99 -16.29 10.87
N GLU A 97 -31.04 -16.94 12.03
CA GLU A 97 -30.84 -16.27 13.31
C GLU A 97 -29.40 -15.72 13.40
N ALA A 98 -29.23 -14.61 14.11
CA ALA A 98 -27.91 -14.04 14.35
C ALA A 98 -27.02 -15.04 15.09
N TYR A 99 -25.83 -15.29 14.61
CA TYR A 99 -24.86 -16.20 15.21
C TYR A 99 -23.53 -15.48 15.51
N PRO A 100 -22.83 -15.89 16.58
CA PRO A 100 -21.57 -15.27 16.96
C PRO A 100 -20.42 -15.76 16.06
N VAL A 101 -19.59 -14.82 15.61
CA VAL A 101 -18.36 -15.09 14.87
C VAL A 101 -17.21 -14.38 15.58
N ILE A 102 -16.10 -15.12 15.74
CA ILE A 102 -14.90 -14.61 16.40
C ILE A 102 -13.99 -13.95 15.34
N VAL A 103 -13.62 -12.70 15.58
CA VAL A 103 -12.67 -11.95 14.79
C VAL A 103 -11.37 -11.82 15.56
N ILE A 104 -10.26 -12.24 14.96
CA ILE A 104 -8.92 -12.26 15.57
C ILE A 104 -8.01 -11.35 14.76
N SER A 105 -7.26 -10.44 15.45
CA SER A 105 -6.18 -9.67 14.85
C SER A 105 -4.84 -10.38 15.00
N ASN A 106 -3.82 -9.84 14.34
CA ASN A 106 -2.43 -10.31 14.51
C ASN A 106 -1.74 -9.69 15.73
N GLY A 107 -2.46 -8.95 16.57
CA GLY A 107 -1.91 -8.31 17.77
C GLY A 107 -0.99 -7.11 17.49
N CYS A 108 -0.98 -6.58 16.28
CA CYS A 108 -0.24 -5.36 15.97
C CYS A 108 -1.16 -4.13 16.10
N VAL A 109 -0.68 -3.10 16.80
CA VAL A 109 -1.39 -1.84 17.08
C VAL A 109 -0.53 -0.65 16.71
N ASP A 110 -1.16 0.51 16.56
CA ASP A 110 -0.42 1.77 16.52
C ASP A 110 0.21 2.03 17.89
N ALA A 111 1.51 2.30 17.90
CA ALA A 111 2.26 2.53 19.14
C ALA A 111 2.05 3.93 19.71
N GLN A 112 1.73 4.92 18.89
CA GLN A 112 1.64 6.31 19.31
C GLN A 112 0.71 6.58 20.50
N PRO A 113 -0.50 5.98 20.60
CA PRO A 113 -1.41 6.24 21.73
C PRO A 113 -0.89 5.79 23.11
N PHE A 114 0.12 4.93 23.16
CA PHE A 114 0.67 4.38 24.41
C PHE A 114 1.82 5.19 24.99
N PHE A 115 2.38 6.12 24.24
CA PHE A 115 3.54 6.92 24.63
C PHE A 115 3.27 8.41 24.56
N SER A 116 3.93 9.19 25.43
CA SER A 116 3.78 10.64 25.53
C SER A 116 4.64 11.43 24.56
N PHE A 117 5.54 10.76 23.84
CA PHE A 117 6.47 11.33 22.87
C PHE A 117 6.17 10.82 21.45
N ASP A 118 6.73 11.48 20.44
CA ASP A 118 6.57 11.08 19.04
C ASP A 118 7.40 9.81 18.76
N VAL A 119 6.71 8.69 18.61
CA VAL A 119 7.32 7.37 18.45
C VAL A 119 8.00 7.21 17.08
N ASP A 120 7.48 7.86 16.03
CA ASP A 120 8.10 7.84 14.69
C ASP A 120 9.39 8.65 14.67
N ALA A 121 9.35 9.90 15.18
CA ALA A 121 10.51 10.78 15.17
C ALA A 121 11.66 10.30 16.07
N GLU A 122 11.35 9.71 17.25
CA GLU A 122 12.35 9.39 18.26
C GLU A 122 12.79 7.92 18.26
N ALA A 123 11.90 6.99 17.95
CA ALA A 123 12.20 5.55 17.89
C ALA A 123 12.19 4.97 16.47
N GLY A 124 11.78 5.74 15.46
CA GLY A 124 11.71 5.30 14.06
C GLY A 124 10.63 4.24 13.80
N ILE A 125 9.60 4.15 14.66
CA ILE A 125 8.51 3.19 14.55
C ILE A 125 7.32 3.87 13.87
N ASN A 126 7.21 3.72 12.57
CA ASN A 126 6.13 4.23 11.73
C ASN A 126 5.20 3.14 11.19
N GLU A 127 5.33 1.94 11.69
CA GLU A 127 4.49 0.79 11.36
C GLU A 127 3.78 0.30 12.64
N ARG A 128 2.71 -0.48 12.47
CA ARG A 128 2.02 -1.10 13.61
C ARG A 128 2.95 -2.07 14.31
N ALA A 129 3.09 -1.92 15.62
CA ALA A 129 3.98 -2.69 16.48
C ALA A 129 3.22 -3.77 17.27
N ASN A 130 3.93 -4.80 17.69
CA ASN A 130 3.37 -5.90 18.48
C ASN A 130 2.96 -5.41 19.88
N PHE A 131 1.66 -5.50 20.17
CA PHE A 131 1.07 -5.04 21.43
C PHE A 131 1.64 -5.77 22.66
N ALA A 132 1.95 -7.07 22.55
CA ALA A 132 2.51 -7.82 23.68
C ALA A 132 3.91 -7.30 24.08
N GLU A 133 4.70 -6.83 23.13
CA GLU A 133 6.01 -6.23 23.40
C GLU A 133 5.88 -4.78 23.91
N ILE A 134 4.93 -4.00 23.36
CA ILE A 134 4.60 -2.67 23.90
C ILE A 134 4.20 -2.78 25.37
N ARG A 135 3.34 -3.73 25.70
CA ARG A 135 2.88 -3.97 27.05
C ARG A 135 4.04 -4.30 27.99
N LYS A 136 5.01 -5.13 27.59
CA LYS A 136 6.19 -5.44 28.39
C LYS A 136 7.04 -4.20 28.69
N ILE A 137 7.17 -3.28 27.72
CA ILE A 137 7.91 -2.03 27.91
C ILE A 137 7.17 -1.13 28.91
N LEU A 138 5.85 -1.00 28.80
CA LEU A 138 5.03 -0.21 29.71
C LEU A 138 5.02 -0.78 31.14
N GLU A 139 5.07 -2.10 31.28
CA GLU A 139 5.16 -2.77 32.58
C GLU A 139 6.57 -2.66 33.20
N ALA A 140 7.62 -2.52 32.37
CA ALA A 140 9.01 -2.45 32.84
C ALA A 140 9.38 -1.07 33.40
N THR A 141 8.94 0.00 32.76
CA THR A 141 9.29 1.37 33.18
C THR A 141 8.19 2.38 32.82
N SER A 142 8.08 3.42 33.67
CA SER A 142 7.19 4.56 33.43
C SER A 142 7.99 5.82 32.99
N ASP A 143 9.32 5.76 32.96
CA ASP A 143 10.16 6.88 32.53
C ASP A 143 10.20 6.95 30.99
N PRO A 144 9.82 8.12 30.39
CA PRO A 144 9.81 8.29 28.95
C PRO A 144 11.18 8.08 28.28
N GLU A 145 12.29 8.45 28.92
CA GLU A 145 13.63 8.29 28.33
C GLU A 145 14.04 6.80 28.29
N GLU A 146 13.78 6.06 29.35
CA GLU A 146 14.02 4.60 29.38
C GLU A 146 13.10 3.88 28.38
N GLN A 147 11.85 4.32 28.24
CA GLN A 147 10.92 3.77 27.25
C GLN A 147 11.43 3.96 25.82
N LYS A 148 11.97 5.14 25.48
CA LYS A 148 12.59 5.39 24.17
C LYS A 148 13.76 4.45 23.90
N GLU A 149 14.63 4.30 24.87
CA GLU A 149 15.80 3.40 24.74
C GLU A 149 15.36 1.95 24.53
N LEU A 150 14.39 1.47 25.31
CA LEU A 150 13.82 0.13 25.15
C LEU A 150 13.12 -0.08 23.81
N LEU A 151 12.41 0.94 23.29
CA LEU A 151 11.80 0.88 21.95
C LEU A 151 12.86 0.74 20.87
N CYS A 152 13.93 1.53 20.93
CA CYS A 152 15.04 1.44 19.98
C CYS A 152 15.76 0.09 20.05
N GLN A 153 16.02 -0.44 21.25
CA GLN A 153 16.68 -1.74 21.43
C GLN A 153 15.82 -2.91 20.92
N ASN A 154 14.51 -2.85 21.10
CA ASN A 154 13.58 -3.92 20.72
C ASN A 154 12.90 -3.70 19.35
N HIS A 155 13.37 -2.76 18.55
CA HIS A 155 12.77 -2.39 17.27
C HIS A 155 12.48 -3.59 16.35
N ASP A 156 13.41 -4.56 16.21
CA ASP A 156 13.24 -5.72 15.34
C ASP A 156 12.21 -6.74 15.87
N VAL A 157 11.90 -6.70 17.16
CA VAL A 157 10.87 -7.56 17.80
C VAL A 157 9.51 -6.88 17.75
N LEU A 158 9.49 -5.56 17.96
CA LEU A 158 8.28 -4.74 17.86
C LEU A 158 7.71 -4.75 16.44
N ILE A 159 8.58 -4.53 15.45
CA ILE A 159 8.22 -4.61 14.02
C ILE A 159 8.81 -5.90 13.45
N SER A 160 8.10 -7.00 13.61
CA SER A 160 8.60 -8.30 13.13
C SER A 160 8.76 -8.29 11.60
N ARG A 161 9.98 -8.56 11.14
CA ARG A 161 10.30 -8.71 9.70
C ARG A 161 9.97 -10.08 9.15
N THR A 162 9.60 -11.02 10.01
CA THR A 162 9.24 -12.38 9.67
C THR A 162 7.77 -12.65 9.96
N VAL A 163 7.19 -13.64 9.28
CA VAL A 163 5.83 -14.08 9.53
C VAL A 163 5.74 -14.71 10.91
N THR A 164 4.81 -14.24 11.72
CA THR A 164 4.54 -14.78 13.07
C THR A 164 3.41 -15.81 13.04
N VAL A 165 3.28 -16.56 14.12
CA VAL A 165 2.17 -17.52 14.28
C VAL A 165 0.84 -16.79 14.35
N ASP A 166 0.80 -15.61 14.98
CA ASP A 166 -0.40 -14.77 15.09
C ASP A 166 -0.86 -14.27 13.73
N ASP A 167 0.07 -13.90 12.83
CA ASP A 167 -0.27 -13.54 11.45
C ASP A 167 -0.95 -14.70 10.72
N ILE A 168 -0.48 -15.93 10.91
CA ILE A 168 -1.07 -17.12 10.26
C ILE A 168 -2.49 -17.34 10.76
N PHE A 169 -2.70 -17.31 12.09
CA PHE A 169 -4.04 -17.49 12.67
C PHE A 169 -4.99 -16.37 12.26
N ALA A 170 -4.56 -15.12 12.30
CA ALA A 170 -5.35 -13.98 11.88
C ALA A 170 -5.70 -14.04 10.39
N SER A 171 -4.77 -14.50 9.54
CA SER A 171 -5.03 -14.66 8.09
C SER A 171 -6.04 -15.78 7.80
N ILE A 172 -5.95 -16.91 8.51
CA ILE A 172 -6.95 -17.98 8.40
C ILE A 172 -8.31 -17.49 8.89
N ASN A 173 -8.35 -16.77 10.01
CA ASN A 173 -9.57 -16.18 10.54
C ASN A 173 -10.17 -15.15 9.58
N TYR A 174 -9.33 -14.33 8.92
CA TYR A 174 -9.78 -13.40 7.88
C TYR A 174 -10.45 -14.14 6.71
N LEU A 175 -9.81 -15.20 6.22
CA LEU A 175 -10.35 -16.02 5.13
C LEU A 175 -11.72 -16.64 5.50
N LEU A 176 -11.84 -17.20 6.69
CA LEU A 176 -13.10 -17.74 7.20
C LEU A 176 -14.16 -16.65 7.40
N GLY A 177 -13.71 -15.44 7.84
CA GLY A 177 -14.58 -14.27 8.02
C GLY A 177 -15.25 -13.83 6.73
N LEU A 178 -14.56 -13.93 5.57
CA LEU A 178 -15.14 -13.57 4.26
C LEU A 178 -16.41 -14.38 3.93
N ASP A 179 -16.46 -15.66 4.29
CA ASP A 179 -17.65 -16.49 4.09
C ASP A 179 -18.85 -16.02 4.94
N HIS A 180 -18.56 -15.32 6.03
CA HIS A 180 -19.55 -14.72 6.93
C HIS A 180 -19.86 -13.26 6.61
N GLY A 181 -19.21 -12.68 5.58
CA GLY A 181 -19.35 -11.27 5.20
C GLY A 181 -18.49 -10.32 6.04
N ILE A 182 -17.59 -10.85 6.88
CA ILE A 182 -16.65 -10.06 7.68
C ILE A 182 -15.36 -9.87 6.88
N GLY A 183 -15.02 -8.62 6.61
CA GLY A 183 -13.90 -8.25 5.75
C GLY A 183 -14.35 -7.97 4.32
N VAL A 184 -13.41 -7.55 3.50
CA VAL A 184 -13.63 -7.16 2.10
C VAL A 184 -12.65 -7.93 1.22
N THR A 185 -13.12 -8.35 0.05
CA THR A 185 -12.24 -8.91 -0.98
C THR A 185 -11.49 -7.76 -1.65
N ASP A 186 -10.20 -7.95 -1.90
CA ASP A 186 -9.39 -6.94 -2.57
C ASP A 186 -9.70 -6.91 -4.05
N GLU A 187 -9.81 -5.71 -4.57
CA GLU A 187 -9.87 -5.46 -5.98
C GLU A 187 -8.45 -5.42 -6.56
N ILE A 188 -8.19 -6.28 -7.56
CA ILE A 188 -6.83 -6.47 -8.10
C ILE A 188 -6.36 -5.24 -8.85
N ASP A 189 -7.27 -4.56 -9.56
CA ASP A 189 -6.94 -3.42 -10.41
C ASP A 189 -6.91 -2.08 -9.66
N HIS A 190 -7.30 -2.10 -8.38
CA HIS A 190 -7.18 -0.94 -7.51
C HIS A 190 -5.72 -0.53 -7.32
N LEU A 191 -5.37 0.75 -7.52
CA LEU A 191 -3.99 1.23 -7.41
C LEU A 191 -3.43 1.22 -5.98
N GLY A 192 -4.25 1.06 -4.97
CA GLY A 192 -3.82 0.72 -3.60
C GLY A 192 -3.22 -0.69 -3.50
N ASN A 193 -3.55 -1.60 -4.43
CA ASN A 193 -3.06 -2.97 -4.51
C ASN A 193 -2.03 -3.18 -5.63
N ARG A 194 -1.89 -2.23 -6.56
CA ARG A 194 -0.92 -2.24 -7.67
C ARG A 194 0.16 -1.19 -7.41
N ARG A 195 1.40 -1.62 -7.29
CA ARG A 195 2.52 -0.72 -7.11
C ARG A 195 3.49 -0.74 -8.30
N VAL A 196 4.20 0.35 -8.47
CA VAL A 196 5.24 0.50 -9.48
C VAL A 196 6.58 0.02 -8.90
N ARG A 197 7.30 -0.80 -9.64
CA ARG A 197 8.68 -1.15 -9.33
C ARG A 197 9.62 -0.25 -10.12
N SER A 198 10.37 0.57 -9.41
CA SER A 198 11.35 1.47 -10.01
C SER A 198 12.59 0.73 -10.53
N VAL A 199 13.37 1.41 -11.34
CA VAL A 199 14.65 0.89 -11.87
C VAL A 199 15.60 0.47 -10.74
N GLY A 200 15.64 1.22 -9.64
CA GLY A 200 16.48 0.90 -8.48
C GLY A 200 16.16 -0.48 -7.88
N GLU A 201 14.89 -0.80 -7.70
CA GLU A 201 14.46 -2.12 -7.19
C GLU A 201 14.80 -3.25 -8.16
N LEU A 202 14.61 -3.04 -9.46
CA LEU A 202 14.96 -4.02 -10.49
C LEU A 202 16.47 -4.28 -10.54
N LEU A 203 17.29 -3.23 -10.47
CA LEU A 203 18.74 -3.34 -10.40
C LEU A 203 19.20 -4.02 -9.11
N GLN A 204 18.62 -3.69 -7.95
CA GLN A 204 18.91 -4.33 -6.67
C GLN A 204 18.75 -5.85 -6.76
N ASN A 205 17.69 -6.32 -7.43
CA ASN A 205 17.46 -7.74 -7.62
C ASN A 205 18.55 -8.38 -8.50
N GLN A 206 19.03 -7.69 -9.52
CA GLN A 206 20.13 -8.18 -10.37
C GLN A 206 21.46 -8.22 -9.61
N PHE A 207 21.75 -7.20 -8.80
CA PHE A 207 22.90 -7.23 -7.90
C PHE A 207 22.82 -8.40 -6.92
N ARG A 208 21.66 -8.66 -6.31
CA ARG A 208 21.47 -9.79 -5.41
C ARG A 208 21.77 -11.13 -6.09
N ILE A 209 21.30 -11.32 -7.31
CA ILE A 209 21.59 -12.52 -8.12
C ILE A 209 23.10 -12.62 -8.40
N GLY A 210 23.71 -11.51 -8.81
CA GLY A 210 25.14 -11.44 -9.11
C GLY A 210 26.00 -11.76 -7.89
N PHE A 211 25.69 -11.19 -6.72
CA PHE A 211 26.40 -11.48 -5.46
C PHE A 211 26.20 -12.92 -5.00
N SER A 212 25.02 -13.49 -5.13
CA SER A 212 24.78 -14.90 -4.78
C SER A 212 25.59 -15.86 -5.67
N ARG A 213 25.73 -15.55 -6.98
CA ARG A 213 26.60 -16.30 -7.89
C ARG A 213 28.07 -16.14 -7.50
N MET A 214 28.50 -14.92 -7.15
CA MET A 214 29.87 -14.64 -6.72
C MET A 214 30.21 -15.35 -5.42
N GLU A 215 29.31 -15.34 -4.42
CA GLU A 215 29.47 -16.05 -3.14
C GLU A 215 29.73 -17.55 -3.39
N ARG A 216 28.98 -18.18 -4.27
CA ARG A 216 29.19 -19.59 -4.63
C ARG A 216 30.59 -19.84 -5.18
N VAL A 217 31.05 -19.01 -6.11
CA VAL A 217 32.39 -19.11 -6.70
C VAL A 217 33.48 -18.91 -5.65
N ILE A 218 33.29 -17.98 -4.71
CA ILE A 218 34.25 -17.76 -3.61
C ILE A 218 34.33 -19.01 -2.72
N ARG A 219 33.22 -19.60 -2.34
CA ARG A 219 33.19 -20.83 -1.53
C ARG A 219 33.90 -22.01 -2.23
N GLU A 220 33.63 -22.19 -3.52
CA GLU A 220 34.29 -23.21 -4.32
C GLU A 220 35.82 -23.00 -4.37
N ARG A 221 36.28 -21.77 -4.60
CA ARG A 221 37.70 -21.43 -4.59
C ARG A 221 38.35 -21.62 -3.23
N MET A 222 37.69 -21.22 -2.14
CA MET A 222 38.19 -21.45 -0.80
C MET A 222 38.42 -22.95 -0.50
N THR A 223 37.49 -23.80 -0.93
CA THR A 223 37.60 -25.25 -0.76
C THR A 223 38.76 -25.82 -1.59
N LEU A 224 38.97 -25.38 -2.82
CA LEU A 224 40.06 -25.85 -3.66
C LEU A 224 41.45 -25.38 -3.18
N GLN A 225 41.56 -24.11 -2.82
CA GLN A 225 42.84 -23.54 -2.37
C GLN A 225 43.31 -24.07 -0.98
N ASN A 226 42.38 -24.46 -0.11
CA ASN A 226 42.76 -25.14 1.13
C ASN A 226 43.54 -26.45 0.90
N GLN A 227 43.44 -27.04 -0.29
CA GLN A 227 44.17 -28.25 -0.67
C GLN A 227 45.58 -27.97 -1.22
N GLU A 228 45.86 -26.73 -1.63
CA GLU A 228 47.13 -26.37 -2.34
C GLU A 228 48.17 -25.65 -1.45
N ASN A 229 47.99 -25.52 -0.15
CA ASN A 229 48.90 -24.88 0.81
C ASN A 229 49.46 -23.49 0.41
N GLY A 230 48.67 -22.70 -0.36
CA GLY A 230 49.03 -21.33 -0.77
C GLY A 230 48.47 -20.27 0.16
N GLU A 231 49.10 -19.09 0.24
CA GLU A 231 48.53 -17.93 0.93
C GLU A 231 47.27 -17.47 0.23
N ILE A 232 46.12 -17.52 0.95
CA ILE A 232 44.84 -17.12 0.46
C ILE A 232 44.66 -15.63 0.71
N THR A 233 44.61 -14.83 -0.37
CA THR A 233 44.28 -13.41 -0.29
C THR A 233 42.84 -13.15 -0.73
N PRO A 234 42.12 -12.15 -0.15
CA PRO A 234 40.78 -11.80 -0.60
C PRO A 234 40.69 -11.46 -2.10
N GLN A 235 41.75 -10.88 -2.66
CA GLN A 235 41.84 -10.51 -4.06
C GLN A 235 41.87 -11.72 -4.99
N SER A 236 42.50 -12.83 -4.57
CA SER A 236 42.54 -14.07 -5.38
C SER A 236 41.17 -14.80 -5.39
N LEU A 237 40.37 -14.62 -4.37
CA LEU A 237 39.09 -15.27 -4.21
C LEU A 237 37.95 -14.53 -4.94
N VAL A 238 37.94 -13.19 -4.87
CA VAL A 238 36.85 -12.37 -5.39
C VAL A 238 36.91 -12.27 -6.91
N ASN A 239 35.77 -12.57 -7.57
CA ASN A 239 35.62 -12.42 -9.00
C ASN A 239 34.35 -11.59 -9.28
N ILE A 240 34.50 -10.42 -9.91
CA ILE A 240 33.41 -9.50 -10.22
C ILE A 240 32.59 -9.92 -11.46
N ARG A 241 33.10 -10.86 -12.28
CA ARG A 241 32.45 -11.26 -13.54
C ARG A 241 30.99 -11.69 -13.40
N PRO A 242 30.58 -12.48 -12.37
CA PRO A 242 29.18 -12.88 -12.19
C PRO A 242 28.23 -11.69 -11.98
N VAL A 243 28.68 -10.66 -11.26
CA VAL A 243 27.90 -9.45 -11.03
C VAL A 243 27.74 -8.63 -12.31
N VAL A 244 28.85 -8.41 -13.01
CA VAL A 244 28.85 -7.70 -14.31
C VAL A 244 28.00 -8.45 -15.33
N ALA A 245 28.06 -9.77 -15.37
CA ALA A 245 27.25 -10.59 -16.27
C ALA A 245 25.75 -10.45 -15.98
N ALA A 246 25.34 -10.47 -14.72
CA ALA A 246 23.94 -10.31 -14.34
C ALA A 246 23.38 -8.93 -14.74
N ILE A 247 24.16 -7.86 -14.56
CA ILE A 247 23.75 -6.51 -14.95
C ILE A 247 23.68 -6.39 -16.47
N LYS A 248 24.68 -6.89 -17.19
CA LYS A 248 24.69 -6.88 -18.68
C LYS A 248 23.53 -7.68 -19.26
N GLU A 249 23.21 -8.83 -18.68
CA GLU A 249 22.07 -9.64 -19.06
C GLU A 249 20.75 -8.86 -18.90
N PHE A 250 20.57 -8.17 -17.77
CA PHE A 250 19.38 -7.36 -17.53
C PHE A 250 19.26 -6.18 -18.51
N ILE A 251 20.35 -5.42 -18.71
CA ILE A 251 20.33 -4.26 -19.62
C ILE A 251 20.12 -4.70 -21.09
N GLY A 252 20.67 -5.83 -21.49
CA GLY A 252 20.64 -6.29 -22.89
C GLY A 252 19.41 -7.10 -23.27
N SER A 253 18.76 -7.79 -22.32
CA SER A 253 17.68 -8.73 -22.62
C SER A 253 16.33 -8.42 -21.96
N SER A 254 16.28 -7.50 -21.00
CA SER A 254 15.03 -7.15 -20.34
C SER A 254 14.09 -6.37 -21.28
N PRO A 255 12.79 -6.74 -21.36
CA PRO A 255 11.81 -5.96 -22.13
C PRO A 255 11.61 -4.52 -21.59
N LEU A 256 12.03 -4.26 -20.34
CA LEU A 256 11.96 -2.94 -19.71
C LEU A 256 13.14 -2.04 -20.05
N SER A 257 14.25 -2.62 -20.54
CA SER A 257 15.39 -1.87 -21.04
C SER A 257 15.20 -1.61 -22.52
N GLN A 258 14.86 -0.36 -22.86
CA GLN A 258 14.49 0.05 -24.20
C GLN A 258 15.39 1.19 -24.67
N PHE A 259 15.54 1.32 -26.00
CA PHE A 259 16.08 2.53 -26.59
C PHE A 259 15.18 3.71 -26.28
N MET A 260 15.75 4.82 -25.79
CA MET A 260 14.99 6.01 -25.49
C MET A 260 14.56 6.73 -26.77
N ASP A 261 13.29 7.11 -26.86
CA ASP A 261 12.79 7.95 -27.93
C ASP A 261 13.38 9.36 -27.79
N GLN A 262 14.18 9.79 -28.75
CA GLN A 262 14.92 11.07 -28.73
C GLN A 262 14.58 11.99 -29.92
N ASN A 263 13.40 11.84 -30.51
CA ASN A 263 12.98 12.67 -31.64
C ASN A 263 12.80 14.16 -31.24
N ASN A 264 12.30 14.37 -30.00
CA ASN A 264 12.12 15.69 -29.41
C ASN A 264 12.14 15.58 -27.88
N PRO A 265 12.28 16.70 -27.13
CA PRO A 265 12.30 16.67 -25.66
C PRO A 265 11.02 16.09 -25.04
N LEU A 266 9.85 16.30 -25.65
CA LEU A 266 8.59 15.75 -25.17
C LEU A 266 8.56 14.22 -25.27
N ALA A 267 9.07 13.64 -26.36
CA ALA A 267 9.17 12.19 -26.55
C ALA A 267 10.07 11.55 -25.48
N GLU A 268 11.19 12.17 -25.14
CA GLU A 268 12.07 11.73 -24.05
C GLU A 268 11.37 11.74 -22.70
N LEU A 269 10.68 12.85 -22.37
CA LEU A 269 9.95 12.99 -21.11
C LEU A 269 8.85 11.96 -20.98
N THR A 270 8.07 11.76 -22.04
CA THR A 270 6.96 10.81 -22.08
C THR A 270 7.46 9.38 -21.92
N HIS A 271 8.56 9.03 -22.60
CA HIS A 271 9.15 7.70 -22.46
C HIS A 271 9.64 7.42 -21.03
N LYS A 272 10.21 8.42 -20.34
CA LYS A 272 10.66 8.28 -18.95
C LYS A 272 9.51 8.12 -17.96
N ARG A 273 8.30 8.59 -18.30
CA ARG A 273 7.09 8.48 -17.47
C ARG A 273 6.19 7.29 -17.83
N ARG A 274 6.65 6.41 -18.72
CA ARG A 274 5.92 5.21 -19.15
C ARG A 274 5.91 4.16 -18.06
N LEU A 275 4.74 3.56 -17.83
CA LEU A 275 4.52 2.46 -16.91
C LEU A 275 4.13 1.21 -17.72
N SER A 276 4.80 0.10 -17.48
CA SER A 276 4.55 -1.17 -18.17
C SER A 276 4.04 -2.22 -17.19
N ALA A 277 2.93 -2.87 -17.52
CA ALA A 277 2.44 -4.05 -16.81
C ALA A 277 3.18 -5.33 -17.23
N LEU A 278 4.00 -5.27 -18.29
CA LEU A 278 4.75 -6.38 -18.83
C LEU A 278 6.12 -6.52 -18.14
N GLY A 279 6.76 -7.67 -18.31
CA GLY A 279 8.13 -7.90 -17.87
C GLY A 279 8.25 -8.85 -16.68
N PRO A 280 9.45 -8.98 -16.08
CA PRO A 280 9.70 -9.91 -14.99
C PRO A 280 8.82 -9.65 -13.77
N GLY A 281 7.98 -10.63 -13.40
CA GLY A 281 7.00 -10.50 -12.32
C GLY A 281 5.76 -9.67 -12.66
N GLY A 282 5.56 -9.29 -13.92
CA GLY A 282 4.35 -8.69 -14.46
C GLY A 282 3.48 -9.69 -15.23
N LEU A 283 2.57 -9.15 -16.04
CA LEU A 283 1.67 -9.92 -16.89
C LEU A 283 2.33 -10.35 -18.20
N SER A 284 1.82 -11.42 -18.80
CA SER A 284 2.08 -11.72 -20.21
C SER A 284 0.91 -11.22 -21.04
N ARG A 285 1.17 -10.81 -22.29
CA ARG A 285 0.14 -10.31 -23.22
C ARG A 285 -1.03 -11.27 -23.38
N ASP A 286 -0.74 -12.57 -23.49
CA ASP A 286 -1.74 -13.60 -23.75
C ASP A 286 -2.61 -13.92 -22.53
N ARG A 287 -2.13 -13.58 -21.33
CA ARG A 287 -2.84 -13.82 -20.06
C ARG A 287 -3.57 -12.58 -19.52
N ALA A 288 -3.36 -11.43 -20.13
CA ALA A 288 -4.01 -10.20 -19.74
C ALA A 288 -5.43 -10.15 -20.31
N GLY A 289 -6.44 -10.30 -19.46
CA GLY A 289 -7.85 -10.12 -19.80
C GLY A 289 -8.24 -8.67 -20.04
N PHE A 290 -9.51 -8.42 -20.31
CA PHE A 290 -10.05 -7.06 -20.52
C PHE A 290 -9.99 -6.24 -19.23
N GLU A 291 -10.28 -6.85 -18.07
CA GLU A 291 -10.33 -6.17 -16.76
C GLU A 291 -9.03 -5.42 -16.45
N VAL A 292 -7.87 -6.02 -16.72
CA VAL A 292 -6.55 -5.42 -16.46
C VAL A 292 -6.22 -4.27 -17.42
N ARG A 293 -6.89 -4.23 -18.59
CA ARG A 293 -6.68 -3.24 -19.65
C ARG A 293 -7.62 -2.04 -19.54
N ASP A 294 -8.68 -2.19 -18.74
CA ASP A 294 -9.68 -1.13 -18.53
C ASP A 294 -9.15 -0.01 -17.64
N VAL A 295 -9.81 1.13 -17.72
CA VAL A 295 -9.55 2.27 -16.84
C VAL A 295 -10.33 2.10 -15.55
N HIS A 296 -9.62 1.94 -14.44
CA HIS A 296 -10.21 1.87 -13.11
C HIS A 296 -10.40 3.27 -12.51
N TYR A 297 -11.39 3.49 -11.65
CA TYR A 297 -11.63 4.82 -11.06
C TYR A 297 -10.42 5.35 -10.29
N THR A 298 -9.59 4.48 -9.69
CA THR A 298 -8.37 4.87 -8.98
C THR A 298 -7.27 5.41 -9.90
N HIS A 299 -7.43 5.30 -11.22
CA HIS A 299 -6.50 5.89 -12.19
C HIS A 299 -6.60 7.42 -12.22
N TYR A 300 -7.68 7.99 -11.70
CA TYR A 300 -7.88 9.44 -11.69
C TYR A 300 -6.72 10.16 -10.99
N GLY A 301 -6.13 11.12 -11.67
CA GLY A 301 -4.97 11.88 -11.17
C GLY A 301 -3.65 11.09 -11.05
N ARG A 302 -3.63 9.79 -11.35
CA ARG A 302 -2.47 8.90 -11.24
C ARG A 302 -1.99 8.37 -12.58
N LEU A 303 -2.87 7.80 -13.37
CA LEU A 303 -2.58 7.26 -14.70
C LEU A 303 -3.44 7.96 -15.75
N CYS A 304 -2.85 8.32 -16.89
CA CYS A 304 -3.61 8.92 -17.98
C CYS A 304 -4.56 7.87 -18.57
N PRO A 305 -5.86 8.18 -18.69
CA PRO A 305 -6.84 7.26 -19.27
C PRO A 305 -6.77 7.18 -20.80
N ILE A 306 -6.11 8.14 -21.45
CA ILE A 306 -6.13 8.33 -22.90
C ILE A 306 -4.84 7.81 -23.54
N GLU A 307 -3.67 8.13 -22.96
CA GLU A 307 -2.38 7.79 -23.54
C GLU A 307 -2.06 6.31 -23.32
N THR A 308 -2.35 5.47 -24.31
CA THR A 308 -2.05 4.04 -24.35
C THR A 308 -1.78 3.61 -25.79
N PRO A 309 -0.91 2.62 -26.07
CA PRO A 309 -0.72 2.10 -27.40
C PRO A 309 -1.99 1.42 -27.95
N GLU A 310 -2.14 1.43 -29.25
CA GLU A 310 -3.11 0.61 -29.96
C GLU A 310 -2.61 -0.84 -30.13
N GLY A 311 -3.54 -1.79 -30.27
CA GLY A 311 -3.25 -3.19 -30.55
C GLY A 311 -2.99 -4.05 -29.32
N PRO A 312 -2.09 -5.06 -29.38
CA PRO A 312 -1.93 -6.08 -28.32
C PRO A 312 -1.51 -5.54 -26.95
N ASN A 313 -0.94 -4.34 -26.93
CA ASN A 313 -0.43 -3.71 -25.71
C ASN A 313 -1.41 -2.68 -25.09
N ILE A 314 -2.60 -2.55 -25.64
CA ILE A 314 -3.60 -1.60 -25.11
C ILE A 314 -3.88 -1.87 -23.64
N GLY A 315 -3.90 -0.82 -22.82
CA GLY A 315 -4.09 -0.91 -21.37
C GLY A 315 -2.95 -1.53 -20.57
N LEU A 316 -1.98 -2.19 -21.20
CA LEU A 316 -0.80 -2.77 -20.54
C LEU A 316 0.38 -1.80 -20.46
N ILE A 317 0.40 -0.82 -21.30
CA ILE A 317 1.34 0.29 -21.28
C ILE A 317 0.54 1.56 -20.99
N SER A 318 0.85 2.21 -19.89
CA SER A 318 0.20 3.42 -19.41
C SER A 318 1.23 4.51 -19.13
N TYR A 319 0.77 5.72 -18.92
CA TYR A 319 1.63 6.86 -18.63
C TYR A 319 1.19 7.56 -17.36
N LEU A 320 2.17 7.98 -16.57
CA LEU A 320 1.95 8.68 -15.32
C LEU A 320 1.29 10.04 -15.59
N ALA A 321 0.24 10.37 -14.85
CA ALA A 321 -0.44 11.64 -14.95
C ALA A 321 0.50 12.82 -14.58
N THR A 322 0.16 14.02 -15.01
CA THR A 322 1.04 15.20 -14.96
C THR A 322 1.56 15.48 -13.54
N TYR A 323 0.68 15.46 -12.54
CA TYR A 323 1.01 15.79 -11.15
C TYR A 323 1.27 14.58 -10.27
N ALA A 324 1.11 13.36 -10.79
CA ALA A 324 1.29 12.14 -10.03
C ALA A 324 2.75 11.93 -9.64
N LYS A 325 2.96 11.37 -8.45
CA LYS A 325 4.25 10.97 -7.90
C LYS A 325 4.21 9.51 -7.48
N ILE A 326 5.38 8.91 -7.34
CA ILE A 326 5.54 7.55 -6.80
C ILE A 326 6.16 7.69 -5.43
N ASN A 327 5.51 7.12 -4.41
CA ASN A 327 6.00 7.16 -3.04
C ASN A 327 7.14 6.16 -2.79
N LYS A 328 7.71 6.19 -1.57
CA LYS A 328 8.81 5.30 -1.15
C LYS A 328 8.47 3.79 -1.22
N TYR A 329 7.20 3.45 -1.20
CA TYR A 329 6.71 2.06 -1.27
C TYR A 329 6.40 1.61 -2.70
N GLY A 330 6.36 2.54 -3.66
CA GLY A 330 6.04 2.28 -5.07
C GLY A 330 4.58 2.54 -5.46
N PHE A 331 3.74 3.08 -4.57
CA PHE A 331 2.38 3.49 -4.91
C PHE A 331 2.36 4.83 -5.61
N VAL A 332 1.40 4.98 -6.50
CA VAL A 332 1.19 6.24 -7.22
C VAL A 332 0.27 7.12 -6.38
N GLU A 333 0.73 8.32 -6.08
CA GLU A 333 0.01 9.34 -5.32
C GLU A 333 -0.43 10.48 -6.21
N ALA A 334 -1.60 11.05 -5.90
CA ALA A 334 -2.14 12.23 -6.54
C ALA A 334 -2.25 13.39 -5.53
N PRO A 335 -2.08 14.66 -5.97
CA PRO A 335 -2.17 15.81 -5.09
C PRO A 335 -3.60 16.32 -4.95
N TYR A 336 -3.97 16.69 -3.72
CA TYR A 336 -5.27 17.28 -3.38
C TYR A 336 -5.08 18.47 -2.44
N ARG A 337 -5.95 19.47 -2.57
CA ARG A 337 -6.02 20.61 -1.66
C ARG A 337 -6.93 20.27 -0.48
N LYS A 338 -6.48 20.50 0.72
CA LYS A 338 -7.25 20.21 1.93
C LYS A 338 -8.34 21.26 2.13
N VAL A 339 -9.53 20.82 2.54
CA VAL A 339 -10.66 21.67 2.91
C VAL A 339 -10.76 21.70 4.43
N ASP A 340 -10.80 22.87 5.01
CA ASP A 340 -11.08 23.05 6.44
C ASP A 340 -12.58 22.93 6.69
N LYS A 341 -13.01 21.85 7.34
CA LYS A 341 -14.42 21.58 7.63
C LYS A 341 -15.05 22.60 8.60
N ALA A 342 -14.24 23.26 9.44
CA ALA A 342 -14.77 24.22 10.41
C ALA A 342 -15.20 25.52 9.73
N THR A 343 -14.45 25.94 8.70
CA THR A 343 -14.67 27.19 7.97
C THR A 343 -15.28 26.98 6.61
N GLY A 344 -15.22 25.76 6.04
CA GLY A 344 -15.59 25.46 4.65
C GLY A 344 -14.63 26.06 3.61
N THR A 345 -13.39 26.35 4.01
CA THR A 345 -12.38 27.03 3.18
C THR A 345 -11.45 26.01 2.54
N VAL A 346 -11.19 26.14 1.24
CA VAL A 346 -10.15 25.38 0.55
C VAL A 346 -8.79 25.99 0.86
N THR A 347 -7.94 25.23 1.53
CA THR A 347 -6.59 25.71 1.91
C THR A 347 -5.60 25.58 0.74
N ASP A 348 -4.45 26.26 0.85
CA ASP A 348 -3.35 26.10 -0.10
C ASP A 348 -2.45 24.90 0.23
N GLU A 349 -2.76 24.18 1.32
CA GLU A 349 -2.05 22.96 1.70
C GLU A 349 -2.37 21.85 0.70
N VAL A 350 -1.32 21.34 0.04
CA VAL A 350 -1.42 20.23 -0.92
C VAL A 350 -0.92 18.97 -0.26
N VAL A 351 -1.81 17.98 -0.17
CA VAL A 351 -1.52 16.66 0.36
C VAL A 351 -1.49 15.64 -0.78
N TYR A 352 -0.45 14.81 -0.80
CA TYR A 352 -0.37 13.67 -1.72
C TYR A 352 -0.97 12.44 -1.06
N MET A 353 -1.93 11.79 -1.71
CA MET A 353 -2.63 10.62 -1.19
C MET A 353 -2.53 9.44 -2.15
N THR A 354 -2.41 8.25 -1.58
CA THR A 354 -2.56 6.99 -2.29
C THR A 354 -4.04 6.71 -2.59
N ALA A 355 -4.33 5.72 -3.43
CA ALA A 355 -5.71 5.45 -3.82
C ALA A 355 -6.58 4.91 -2.69
N ASP A 356 -6.00 4.14 -1.77
CA ASP A 356 -6.69 3.61 -0.59
C ASP A 356 -6.99 4.67 0.45
N GLU A 357 -6.11 5.67 0.61
CA GLU A 357 -6.36 6.85 1.45
C GLU A 357 -7.46 7.73 0.86
N GLU A 358 -7.44 7.96 -0.46
CA GLU A 358 -8.48 8.75 -1.15
C GLU A 358 -9.88 8.15 -1.01
N ASP A 359 -9.99 6.83 -0.99
CA ASP A 359 -11.27 6.13 -0.85
C ASP A 359 -12.03 6.45 0.45
N GLU A 360 -11.36 6.99 1.45
CA GLU A 360 -11.96 7.36 2.74
C GLU A 360 -12.56 8.77 2.72
N TYR A 361 -12.25 9.58 1.70
CA TYR A 361 -12.57 11.00 1.65
C TYR A 361 -13.51 11.36 0.49
N ILE A 362 -14.23 12.48 0.66
CA ILE A 362 -15.02 13.10 -0.40
C ILE A 362 -14.17 14.20 -1.03
N VAL A 363 -13.96 14.10 -2.33
CA VAL A 363 -13.10 15.00 -3.09
C VAL A 363 -13.93 15.81 -4.09
N ALA A 364 -13.90 17.15 -3.97
CA ALA A 364 -14.53 18.06 -4.90
C ALA A 364 -13.72 18.21 -6.20
N GLN A 365 -14.42 18.47 -7.30
CA GLN A 365 -13.79 18.75 -8.59
C GLN A 365 -13.11 20.11 -8.60
N ALA A 366 -12.00 20.23 -9.33
CA ALA A 366 -11.24 21.47 -9.48
C ALA A 366 -12.00 22.62 -10.17
N ASN A 367 -13.08 22.31 -10.90
CA ASN A 367 -13.90 23.27 -11.64
C ASN A 367 -14.96 23.96 -10.78
N GLU A 368 -15.13 23.56 -9.51
CA GLU A 368 -16.12 24.20 -8.65
C GLU A 368 -15.73 25.65 -8.35
N PRO A 369 -16.69 26.58 -8.47
CA PRO A 369 -16.41 28.00 -8.25
C PRO A 369 -16.14 28.28 -6.78
N LEU A 370 -15.01 28.96 -6.52
CA LEU A 370 -14.63 29.47 -5.21
C LEU A 370 -14.81 31.00 -5.20
N ASP A 371 -15.10 31.56 -4.03
CA ASP A 371 -15.11 33.00 -3.81
C ASP A 371 -13.68 33.54 -3.57
N GLU A 372 -13.55 34.86 -3.34
CA GLU A 372 -12.26 35.53 -3.08
C GLU A 372 -11.57 35.02 -1.80
N ASN A 373 -12.30 34.35 -0.89
CA ASN A 373 -11.82 33.78 0.35
C ASN A 373 -11.63 32.26 0.27
N ASN A 374 -11.65 31.67 -0.93
CA ASN A 374 -11.56 30.24 -1.18
C ASN A 374 -12.69 29.39 -0.55
N HIS A 375 -13.90 29.96 -0.36
CA HIS A 375 -15.08 29.20 0.02
C HIS A 375 -15.85 28.72 -1.20
N PHE A 376 -16.54 27.59 -1.08
CA PHE A 376 -17.46 27.12 -2.11
C PHE A 376 -18.65 28.08 -2.24
N VAL A 377 -18.90 28.57 -3.46
CA VAL A 377 -20.00 29.49 -3.74
C VAL A 377 -21.35 28.76 -3.67
N ARG A 378 -21.36 27.47 -4.02
CA ARG A 378 -22.57 26.66 -4.03
C ARG A 378 -22.70 25.83 -2.76
N PRO A 379 -23.92 25.68 -2.19
CA PRO A 379 -24.15 24.82 -1.03
C PRO A 379 -23.97 23.33 -1.36
N ARG A 380 -24.15 22.95 -2.64
CA ARG A 380 -23.87 21.61 -3.17
C ARG A 380 -22.77 21.69 -4.21
N VAL A 381 -21.83 20.77 -4.10
CA VAL A 381 -20.57 20.73 -4.84
C VAL A 381 -20.49 19.39 -5.56
N SER A 382 -20.12 19.40 -6.83
CA SER A 382 -19.84 18.18 -7.57
C SER A 382 -18.56 17.54 -7.05
N GLY A 383 -18.66 16.30 -6.61
CA GLY A 383 -17.56 15.59 -6.04
C GLY A 383 -17.61 14.09 -6.34
N ARG A 384 -16.56 13.39 -5.94
CA ARG A 384 -16.47 11.93 -6.04
C ARG A 384 -16.15 11.33 -4.68
N HIS A 385 -16.72 10.17 -4.46
CA HIS A 385 -16.35 9.29 -3.36
C HIS A 385 -16.23 7.86 -3.92
N ARG A 386 -15.03 7.32 -3.97
CA ARG A 386 -14.72 6.09 -4.70
C ARG A 386 -15.15 6.18 -6.17
N ASN A 387 -15.97 5.23 -6.64
CA ASN A 387 -16.50 5.21 -7.99
C ASN A 387 -17.76 6.09 -8.21
N ASP A 388 -18.36 6.60 -7.12
CA ASP A 388 -19.60 7.38 -7.19
C ASP A 388 -19.30 8.87 -7.39
N ILE A 389 -19.83 9.44 -8.48
CA ILE A 389 -19.79 10.88 -8.77
C ILE A 389 -21.18 11.45 -8.52
N GLN A 390 -21.29 12.34 -7.56
CA GLN A 390 -22.56 12.97 -7.19
C GLN A 390 -22.34 14.35 -6.57
N GLU A 391 -23.44 15.05 -6.31
CA GLU A 391 -23.42 16.31 -5.58
C GLU A 391 -23.43 16.06 -4.07
N PHE A 392 -22.44 16.56 -3.38
CA PHE A 392 -22.30 16.53 -1.92
C PHE A 392 -22.57 17.90 -1.32
N ASP A 393 -22.97 17.94 -0.06
CA ASP A 393 -23.03 19.20 0.69
C ASP A 393 -21.59 19.72 0.90
N ALA A 394 -21.38 21.02 0.72
CA ALA A 394 -20.04 21.64 0.83
C ALA A 394 -19.35 21.36 2.19
N SER A 395 -20.14 21.17 3.26
CA SER A 395 -19.65 20.84 4.60
C SER A 395 -19.12 19.41 4.74
N GLN A 396 -19.43 18.52 3.80
CA GLN A 396 -19.00 17.12 3.81
C GLN A 396 -17.68 16.89 3.05
N VAL A 397 -17.29 17.87 2.23
CA VAL A 397 -16.10 17.78 1.37
C VAL A 397 -14.82 17.84 2.21
N ASP A 398 -13.94 16.89 2.00
CA ASP A 398 -12.66 16.78 2.71
C ASP A 398 -11.51 17.42 1.94
N TYR A 399 -11.50 17.23 0.64
CA TYR A 399 -10.44 17.67 -0.26
C TYR A 399 -11.00 18.20 -1.57
N MET A 400 -10.18 18.92 -2.31
CA MET A 400 -10.49 19.42 -3.65
C MET A 400 -9.34 19.11 -4.60
N ASP A 401 -9.63 18.78 -5.83
CA ASP A 401 -8.63 18.60 -6.88
C ASP A 401 -7.80 19.86 -7.09
N VAL A 402 -6.50 19.71 -7.30
CA VAL A 402 -5.58 20.85 -7.52
C VAL A 402 -5.84 21.51 -8.86
N SER A 403 -6.08 20.72 -9.93
CA SER A 403 -6.27 21.21 -11.27
C SER A 403 -6.98 20.18 -12.14
N PRO A 404 -7.82 20.58 -13.10
CA PRO A 404 -8.42 19.65 -14.08
C PRO A 404 -7.38 18.89 -14.92
N ARG A 405 -6.18 19.47 -15.09
CA ARG A 405 -5.08 18.86 -15.86
C ARG A 405 -4.40 17.71 -15.14
N MET A 406 -4.70 17.48 -13.86
CA MET A 406 -4.10 16.36 -13.10
C MET A 406 -4.54 14.99 -13.63
N MET A 407 -5.61 14.91 -14.37
CA MET A 407 -6.20 13.68 -14.88
C MET A 407 -5.40 13.07 -16.06
N VAL A 408 -4.67 13.89 -16.81
CA VAL A 408 -4.01 13.50 -18.05
C VAL A 408 -2.48 13.50 -17.95
N SER A 409 -1.83 12.80 -18.88
CA SER A 409 -0.36 12.81 -19.01
C SER A 409 0.14 14.13 -19.62
N VAL A 410 1.48 14.31 -19.56
CA VAL A 410 2.12 15.51 -20.10
C VAL A 410 1.88 15.68 -21.60
N ALA A 411 2.00 14.59 -22.38
CA ALA A 411 1.76 14.66 -23.84
C ALA A 411 0.29 14.95 -24.15
N THR A 412 -0.61 14.30 -23.45
CA THR A 412 -2.07 14.52 -23.62
C THR A 412 -2.48 15.94 -23.24
N ALA A 413 -1.87 16.51 -22.20
CA ALA A 413 -2.12 17.89 -21.78
C ALA A 413 -1.65 18.95 -22.81
N CYS A 414 -0.81 18.57 -23.78
CA CYS A 414 -0.37 19.44 -24.86
C CYS A 414 -1.33 19.45 -26.06
N ILE A 415 -2.36 18.60 -26.08
CA ILE A 415 -3.36 18.56 -27.17
C ILE A 415 -4.35 19.69 -26.94
N PRO A 416 -4.48 20.65 -27.88
CA PRO A 416 -5.43 21.75 -27.73
C PRO A 416 -6.87 21.25 -27.86
N PHE A 417 -7.76 21.79 -27.05
CA PHE A 417 -9.22 21.52 -27.07
C PHE A 417 -9.62 20.06 -26.79
N LEU A 418 -8.72 19.28 -26.16
CA LEU A 418 -9.01 17.89 -25.84
C LEU A 418 -10.23 17.73 -24.92
N GLU A 419 -10.50 18.72 -24.07
CA GLU A 419 -11.67 18.77 -23.18
C GLU A 419 -13.02 18.79 -23.92
N ASN A 420 -13.00 19.10 -25.22
CA ASN A 420 -14.19 19.10 -26.09
C ASN A 420 -14.30 17.85 -26.97
N ASP A 421 -13.36 16.92 -26.83
CA ASP A 421 -13.27 15.71 -27.65
C ASP A 421 -13.83 14.50 -26.88
N ASP A 422 -14.38 13.55 -27.62
CA ASP A 422 -14.87 12.30 -27.05
C ASP A 422 -13.71 11.30 -26.94
N CYS A 423 -13.61 10.59 -25.80
CA CYS A 423 -12.56 9.62 -25.54
C CYS A 423 -12.86 8.22 -26.07
N ASN A 424 -13.77 8.08 -27.02
CA ASN A 424 -14.12 6.79 -27.64
C ASN A 424 -13.02 6.22 -28.54
#